data_edca351c53351b0192f811d8b5b2e436
#
_entry.id   edca351c53351b0192f811d8b5b2e436
#
_cell.length_a   1.000
_cell.length_b   1.000
_cell.length_c   1.000
_cell.angle_alpha   90.00
_cell.angle_beta   90.00
_cell.angle_gamma   90.00
#
_symmetry.space_group_name_H-M   'P 1'
#
loop_
_entity.id
_entity.type
_entity.pdbx_description
1 polymer ?
#
loop_
_entity_poly.entity_id
_entity_poly.type
_entity_poly.pdbx_seq_one_letter_code
_entity_poly.pdbx_strand_id
1 'polypeptide(L)'
;MFCSFLDGTKSAIEMVAVANATGLSPQSAGLQFPASSRNQLAKILKPRTASGILTEKGTVKVVSSLYRDGSPVADDLRWGVYVTYQGSTDYVTQCFHEYEIQTDSSGHYAALYRDQHLIGLELGVSVASVALRNEPTGSPTAFLGDVAAIAKRNIKVNERLDGEGGYTVWPPDSKSGEPGTAGLADRSCKWRNRQQSYRTRRTGTLRRCPATCRSRHRQTA
;
A
#
# COMPACT_ATOMS: atom_id res chain seq x y z
N MET A 1 15.54 -12.51 -4.53
CA MET A 1 15.07 -12.08 -3.22
C MET A 1 14.78 -10.59 -3.15
N PHE A 2 15.64 -9.71 -3.67
CA PHE A 2 15.43 -8.25 -3.56
C PHE A 2 14.56 -7.63 -4.66
N CYS A 3 14.21 -8.35 -5.71
CA CYS A 3 13.42 -7.81 -6.83
C CYS A 3 12.02 -7.34 -6.40
N SER A 4 11.38 -8.02 -5.45
CA SER A 4 10.05 -7.64 -4.94
C SER A 4 10.04 -6.34 -4.13
N PHE A 5 11.17 -5.92 -3.59
CA PHE A 5 11.32 -4.60 -2.98
C PHE A 5 11.49 -3.50 -4.04
N LEU A 6 12.20 -3.83 -5.13
CA LEU A 6 12.48 -2.88 -6.20
C LEU A 6 11.28 -2.66 -7.13
N ASP A 7 10.49 -3.71 -7.35
CA ASP A 7 9.31 -3.64 -8.21
C ASP A 7 8.01 -3.28 -7.47
N GLY A 8 8.10 -3.04 -6.16
CA GLY A 8 6.97 -2.62 -5.33
C GLY A 8 6.01 -3.72 -4.93
N THR A 9 6.24 -4.98 -5.31
CA THR A 9 5.35 -6.11 -4.99
C THR A 9 5.18 -6.26 -3.48
N LYS A 10 6.28 -6.25 -2.74
CA LYS A 10 6.26 -6.40 -1.29
C LYS A 10 5.51 -5.25 -0.62
N SER A 11 5.80 -4.03 -0.99
CA SER A 11 5.12 -2.85 -0.45
C SER A 11 3.62 -2.86 -0.75
N ALA A 12 3.21 -3.34 -1.92
CA ALA A 12 1.79 -3.44 -2.27
C ALA A 12 1.07 -4.46 -1.37
N ILE A 13 1.67 -5.64 -1.15
CA ILE A 13 1.11 -6.69 -0.28
C ILE A 13 1.00 -6.19 1.17
N GLU A 14 2.04 -5.54 1.68
CA GLU A 14 2.05 -5.00 3.04
C GLU A 14 1.01 -3.88 3.22
N MET A 15 0.88 -2.97 2.26
CA MET A 15 -0.07 -1.86 2.36
C MET A 15 -1.52 -2.32 2.24
N VAL A 16 -1.80 -3.36 1.47
CA VAL A 16 -3.15 -3.97 1.45
C VAL A 16 -3.46 -4.65 2.77
N ALA A 17 -2.49 -5.35 3.37
CA ALA A 17 -2.67 -5.93 4.70
C ALA A 17 -2.96 -4.85 5.75
N VAL A 18 -2.22 -3.73 5.74
CA VAL A 18 -2.47 -2.57 6.61
C VAL A 18 -3.85 -1.97 6.36
N ALA A 19 -4.23 -1.74 5.11
CA ALA A 19 -5.54 -1.21 4.75
C ALA A 19 -6.68 -2.08 5.31
N ASN A 20 -6.61 -3.39 5.06
CA ASN A 20 -7.63 -4.34 5.51
C ASN A 20 -7.70 -4.48 7.04
N ALA A 21 -6.60 -4.22 7.76
CA ALA A 21 -6.54 -4.30 9.23
C ALA A 21 -6.96 -2.98 9.92
N THR A 22 -6.76 -1.84 9.27
CA THR A 22 -6.93 -0.51 9.88
C THR A 22 -8.14 0.27 9.40
N GLY A 23 -8.80 -0.18 8.34
CA GLY A 23 -9.90 0.56 7.71
C GLY A 23 -9.42 1.66 6.75
N LEU A 24 -8.11 1.82 6.53
CA LEU A 24 -7.58 2.76 5.54
C LEU A 24 -7.78 2.23 4.12
N SER A 25 -8.04 3.12 3.18
CA SER A 25 -8.28 2.75 1.78
C SER A 25 -6.97 2.72 0.97
N PRO A 26 -6.77 1.74 0.08
CA PRO A 26 -5.76 1.84 -0.96
C PRO A 26 -6.08 3.00 -1.90
N GLN A 27 -5.06 3.73 -2.36
CA GLN A 27 -5.29 4.80 -3.34
C GLN A 27 -5.69 4.21 -4.70
N SER A 28 -6.65 4.85 -5.36
CA SER A 28 -7.14 4.42 -6.68
C SER A 28 -6.06 4.41 -7.77
N ALA A 29 -5.08 5.31 -7.65
CA ALA A 29 -3.94 5.39 -8.55
C ALA A 29 -2.73 4.56 -8.07
N GLY A 30 -2.92 3.72 -7.05
CA GLY A 30 -1.90 2.89 -6.46
C GLY A 30 -0.89 3.64 -5.58
N LEU A 31 0.24 3.02 -5.28
CA LEU A 31 1.21 3.58 -4.32
C LEU A 31 2.04 4.74 -4.87
N GLN A 32 2.38 4.70 -6.17
CA GLN A 32 3.13 5.73 -6.92
C GLN A 32 4.52 6.09 -6.35
N PHE A 33 4.88 5.65 -5.17
CA PHE A 33 6.18 5.83 -4.53
C PHE A 33 6.76 7.24 -4.69
N PRO A 34 6.06 8.32 -4.26
CA PRO A 34 6.63 9.66 -4.33
C PRO A 34 7.88 9.74 -3.48
N ALA A 35 8.91 10.42 -4.00
CA ALA A 35 10.11 10.69 -3.22
C ALA A 35 9.76 11.64 -2.07
N SER A 36 10.18 11.31 -0.85
CA SER A 36 9.95 12.14 0.32
C SER A 36 11.02 11.94 1.39
N SER A 37 11.44 13.04 2.00
CA SER A 37 12.16 12.99 3.26
C SER A 37 11.18 12.91 4.45
N ARG A 38 11.69 12.50 5.61
CA ARG A 38 10.93 12.53 6.86
C ARG A 38 10.40 13.92 7.19
N ASN A 39 11.13 14.96 6.80
CA ASN A 39 10.78 16.36 7.04
C ASN A 39 9.71 16.91 6.08
N GLN A 40 9.31 16.16 5.07
CA GLN A 40 8.33 16.56 4.05
C GLN A 40 6.99 15.84 4.18
N LEU A 41 6.89 14.82 5.04
CA LEU A 41 5.70 13.97 5.15
C LEU A 41 4.41 14.76 5.33
N ALA A 42 4.35 15.62 6.34
CA ALA A 42 3.15 16.45 6.62
C ALA A 42 2.83 17.42 5.48
N LYS A 43 3.84 17.85 4.71
CA LYS A 43 3.69 18.83 3.61
C LYS A 43 3.09 18.19 2.37
N ILE A 44 3.52 16.97 2.02
CA ILE A 44 3.15 16.33 0.76
C ILE A 44 2.04 15.27 0.93
N LEU A 45 2.01 14.55 2.05
CA LEU A 45 1.07 13.45 2.27
C LEU A 45 -0.24 13.94 2.91
N LYS A 46 -0.88 14.87 2.26
CA LYS A 46 -2.20 15.42 2.59
C LYS A 46 -3.07 15.48 1.33
N PRO A 47 -4.40 15.67 1.44
CA PRO A 47 -5.28 15.70 0.27
C PRO A 47 -4.91 16.79 -0.73
N ARG A 48 -5.19 16.56 -2.00
CA ARG A 48 -5.01 17.55 -3.08
C ARG A 48 -5.77 18.86 -2.81
N THR A 49 -6.90 18.80 -2.15
CA THR A 49 -7.67 19.97 -1.70
C THR A 49 -6.92 20.84 -0.68
N ALA A 50 -5.91 20.28 -0.02
CA ALA A 50 -4.99 20.98 0.88
C ALA A 50 -3.57 21.13 0.28
N SER A 51 -3.45 21.11 -1.05
CA SER A 51 -2.18 21.22 -1.78
C SER A 51 -1.21 20.06 -1.55
N GLY A 52 -1.74 18.87 -1.24
CA GLY A 52 -0.98 17.63 -1.14
C GLY A 52 -1.11 16.74 -2.36
N ILE A 53 -0.71 15.49 -2.24
CA ILE A 53 -0.71 14.51 -3.34
C ILE A 53 -1.77 13.42 -3.20
N LEU A 54 -2.40 13.29 -2.03
CA LEU A 54 -3.39 12.25 -1.78
C LEU A 54 -4.72 12.59 -2.44
N THR A 55 -5.43 11.59 -2.97
CA THR A 55 -6.78 11.78 -3.52
C THR A 55 -7.79 12.09 -2.41
N GLU A 56 -7.63 11.45 -1.26
CA GLU A 56 -8.52 11.57 -0.11
C GLU A 56 -7.77 11.30 1.19
N LYS A 57 -8.43 11.54 2.32
CA LYS A 57 -7.95 11.16 3.65
C LYS A 57 -8.16 9.67 3.90
N GLY A 58 -7.48 9.13 4.91
CA GLY A 58 -7.67 7.74 5.32
C GLY A 58 -7.14 6.72 4.31
N THR A 59 -6.00 7.02 3.68
CA THR A 59 -5.38 6.16 2.68
C THR A 59 -4.03 5.63 3.12
N VAL A 60 -3.65 4.45 2.62
CA VAL A 60 -2.28 3.92 2.72
C VAL A 60 -1.42 4.48 1.61
N LYS A 61 -0.15 4.76 1.90
CA LYS A 61 0.83 5.27 0.95
C LYS A 61 2.24 4.82 1.32
N VAL A 62 3.07 4.57 0.31
CA VAL A 62 4.51 4.33 0.47
C VAL A 62 5.26 5.46 -0.20
N VAL A 63 6.37 5.88 0.40
CA VAL A 63 7.27 6.88 -0.18
C VAL A 63 8.59 6.24 -0.60
N SER A 64 9.26 6.85 -1.57
CA SER A 64 10.55 6.40 -2.05
C SER A 64 11.69 7.14 -1.36
N SER A 65 12.78 6.43 -1.08
CA SER A 65 14.06 6.98 -0.64
C SER A 65 14.95 7.45 -1.81
N LEU A 66 14.48 7.28 -3.04
CA LEU A 66 15.18 7.73 -4.24
C LEU A 66 14.27 8.62 -5.07
N TYR A 67 14.84 9.64 -5.67
CA TYR A 67 14.22 10.40 -6.75
C TYR A 67 14.11 9.56 -8.03
N ARG A 68 13.38 10.05 -9.03
CA ARG A 68 13.17 9.32 -10.30
C ARG A 68 14.45 9.16 -11.12
N ASP A 69 15.43 10.03 -10.95
CA ASP A 69 16.76 9.96 -11.56
C ASP A 69 17.70 8.98 -10.85
N GLY A 70 17.25 8.37 -9.76
CA GLY A 70 18.01 7.43 -8.96
C GLY A 70 18.87 8.09 -7.87
N SER A 71 18.87 9.41 -7.76
CA SER A 71 19.58 10.11 -6.69
C SER A 71 18.90 9.87 -5.33
N PRO A 72 19.68 9.80 -4.23
CA PRO A 72 19.11 9.56 -2.90
C PRO A 72 18.37 10.79 -2.38
N VAL A 73 17.26 10.55 -1.68
CA VAL A 73 16.56 11.57 -0.91
C VAL A 73 17.32 11.80 0.40
N ALA A 74 17.66 13.06 0.70
CA ALA A 74 18.22 13.41 2.00
C ALA A 74 17.19 13.18 3.11
N ASP A 75 17.62 12.68 4.26
CA ASP A 75 16.74 12.34 5.39
C ASP A 75 15.59 11.41 4.97
N ASP A 76 15.86 10.41 4.18
CA ASP A 76 14.87 9.43 3.71
C ASP A 76 14.27 8.60 4.87
N LEU A 77 13.21 7.85 4.57
CA LEU A 77 12.48 7.02 5.53
C LEU A 77 12.90 5.55 5.49
N ARG A 78 14.08 5.25 4.98
CA ARG A 78 14.53 3.86 4.84
C ARG A 78 14.48 3.14 6.20
N TRP A 79 13.87 1.94 6.19
CA TRP A 79 13.61 1.10 7.37
C TRP A 79 12.56 1.63 8.35
N GLY A 80 11.95 2.78 8.09
CA GLY A 80 10.98 3.38 8.99
C GLY A 80 9.54 3.26 8.55
N VAL A 81 8.66 3.60 9.48
CA VAL A 81 7.22 3.71 9.25
C VAL A 81 6.74 5.11 9.66
N TYR A 82 5.67 5.57 9.05
CA TYR A 82 5.14 6.90 9.33
C TYR A 82 3.61 6.90 9.36
N VAL A 83 3.06 7.89 10.02
CA VAL A 83 1.65 8.27 9.93
C VAL A 83 1.55 9.77 9.74
N THR A 84 0.66 10.21 8.84
CA THR A 84 0.28 11.62 8.69
C THR A 84 -1.18 11.78 9.11
N TYR A 85 -1.47 12.86 9.80
CA TYR A 85 -2.80 13.11 10.34
C TYR A 85 -3.12 14.59 10.36
N GLN A 86 -4.40 14.91 10.49
CA GLN A 86 -4.89 16.29 10.54
C GLN A 86 -5.42 16.58 11.94
N GLY A 87 -5.08 17.75 12.48
CA GLY A 87 -5.70 18.28 13.68
C GLY A 87 -7.20 18.49 13.47
N SER A 88 -8.02 17.97 14.37
CA SER A 88 -9.47 18.04 14.28
C SER A 88 -10.05 19.35 14.85
N THR A 89 -9.29 20.04 15.67
CA THR A 89 -9.65 21.30 16.33
C THR A 89 -8.46 22.24 16.43
N ASP A 90 -8.71 23.53 16.65
CA ASP A 90 -7.65 24.53 16.86
C ASP A 90 -6.80 24.18 18.09
N TYR A 91 -7.41 23.64 19.14
CA TYR A 91 -6.69 23.17 20.32
C TYR A 91 -5.66 22.07 19.97
N VAL A 92 -6.07 21.07 19.19
CA VAL A 92 -5.15 20.01 18.75
C VAL A 92 -4.02 20.57 17.87
N THR A 93 -4.33 21.51 17.01
CA THR A 93 -3.35 22.21 16.17
C THR A 93 -2.35 23.00 17.03
N GLN A 94 -2.82 23.66 18.07
CA GLN A 94 -1.96 24.36 19.03
C GLN A 94 -1.06 23.36 19.79
N CYS A 95 -1.59 22.21 20.20
CA CYS A 95 -0.77 21.15 20.81
C CYS A 95 0.35 20.68 19.87
N PHE A 96 0.13 20.57 18.56
CA PHE A 96 1.20 20.23 17.63
C PHE A 96 2.36 21.20 17.73
N HIS A 97 2.08 22.48 17.85
CA HIS A 97 3.09 23.52 17.99
C HIS A 97 3.79 23.44 19.38
N GLU A 98 3.04 23.27 20.45
CA GLU A 98 3.57 23.20 21.82
C GLU A 98 4.47 21.99 22.05
N TYR A 99 4.14 20.85 21.40
CA TYR A 99 4.94 19.62 21.46
C TYR A 99 5.99 19.53 20.35
N GLU A 100 6.22 20.60 19.60
CA GLU A 100 7.19 20.65 18.50
C GLU A 100 7.00 19.53 17.46
N ILE A 101 5.76 19.10 17.25
CA ILE A 101 5.46 18.07 16.26
C ILE A 101 5.65 18.69 14.87
N GLN A 102 6.29 17.94 13.98
CA GLN A 102 6.54 18.39 12.62
C GLN A 102 5.23 18.53 11.84
N THR A 103 4.92 19.76 11.41
CA THR A 103 3.71 20.10 10.68
C THR A 103 3.99 20.62 9.27
N ASP A 104 2.94 20.79 8.49
CA ASP A 104 2.96 21.57 7.27
C ASP A 104 2.94 23.09 7.58
N SER A 105 2.99 23.93 6.54
CA SER A 105 2.98 25.39 6.69
C SER A 105 1.68 25.94 7.30
N SER A 106 0.59 25.20 7.26
CA SER A 106 -0.69 25.61 7.88
C SER A 106 -0.79 25.25 9.37
N GLY A 107 0.10 24.37 9.86
CA GLY A 107 0.03 23.82 11.20
C GLY A 107 -1.05 22.76 11.42
N HIS A 108 -1.93 22.52 10.45
CA HIS A 108 -3.06 21.61 10.59
C HIS A 108 -2.74 20.15 10.28
N TYR A 109 -1.73 19.89 9.46
CA TYR A 109 -1.28 18.54 9.12
C TYR A 109 0.03 18.24 9.82
N ALA A 110 0.10 17.11 10.48
CA ALA A 110 1.26 16.66 11.24
C ALA A 110 1.72 15.29 10.77
N ALA A 111 2.96 14.94 11.07
CA ALA A 111 3.52 13.64 10.80
C ALA A 111 4.29 13.10 11.99
N LEU A 112 4.13 11.82 12.25
CA LEU A 112 4.98 11.05 13.14
C LEU A 112 5.78 10.04 12.31
N TYR A 113 7.02 9.88 12.66
CA TYR A 113 7.93 8.96 12.03
C TYR A 113 8.63 8.11 13.09
N ARG A 114 8.64 6.81 12.85
CA ARG A 114 9.45 5.85 13.59
C ARG A 114 10.53 5.32 12.66
N ASP A 115 11.78 5.48 13.04
CA ASP A 115 12.95 5.18 12.22
C ASP A 115 13.27 3.68 12.10
N GLN A 116 12.54 2.84 12.80
CA GLN A 116 12.79 1.40 12.85
C GLN A 116 11.53 0.59 12.61
N HIS A 117 11.68 -0.43 11.77
CA HIS A 117 10.73 -1.52 11.60
C HIS A 117 11.54 -2.83 11.55
N LEU A 118 11.74 -3.42 12.72
CA LEU A 118 12.67 -4.54 12.91
C LEU A 118 11.91 -5.87 12.78
N ILE A 119 11.81 -6.35 11.54
CA ILE A 119 11.16 -7.64 11.23
C ILE A 119 11.81 -8.76 12.04
N GLY A 120 10.99 -9.54 12.73
CA GLY A 120 11.41 -10.64 13.60
C GLY A 120 11.74 -10.20 15.01
N LEU A 121 12.45 -9.09 15.23
CA LEU A 121 12.75 -8.59 16.58
C LEU A 121 11.50 -8.08 17.32
N GLU A 122 10.53 -7.56 16.60
CA GLU A 122 9.25 -7.09 17.14
C GLU A 122 8.20 -8.21 17.25
N LEU A 123 8.49 -9.43 16.81
CA LEU A 123 7.57 -10.57 16.87
C LEU A 123 7.11 -10.88 18.30
N GLY A 124 7.97 -10.62 19.30
CA GLY A 124 7.64 -10.80 20.71
C GLY A 124 6.39 -10.02 21.16
N VAL A 125 6.10 -8.87 20.55
CA VAL A 125 4.88 -8.09 20.82
C VAL A 125 3.64 -8.89 20.39
N SER A 126 3.67 -9.53 19.22
CA SER A 126 2.56 -10.36 18.73
C SER A 126 2.37 -11.61 19.58
N VAL A 127 3.45 -12.28 19.94
CA VAL A 127 3.40 -13.45 20.83
C VAL A 127 2.82 -13.09 22.19
N ALA A 128 3.29 -12.00 22.80
CA ALA A 128 2.79 -11.52 24.10
C ALA A 128 1.31 -11.09 24.02
N SER A 129 0.90 -10.42 22.94
CA SER A 129 -0.49 -10.03 22.75
C SER A 129 -1.43 -11.23 22.72
N VAL A 130 -1.08 -12.26 21.97
CA VAL A 130 -1.87 -13.50 21.93
C VAL A 130 -1.82 -14.24 23.26
N ALA A 131 -0.64 -14.43 23.84
CA ALA A 131 -0.48 -15.22 25.06
C ALA A 131 -1.12 -14.59 26.31
N LEU A 132 -1.07 -13.26 26.43
CA LEU A 132 -1.52 -12.56 27.64
C LEU A 132 -2.93 -11.97 27.50
N ARG A 133 -3.33 -11.57 26.29
CA ARG A 133 -4.60 -10.89 26.03
C ARG A 133 -5.54 -11.65 25.13
N ASN A 134 -5.08 -12.75 24.53
CA ASN A 134 -5.82 -13.49 23.48
C ASN A 134 -6.27 -12.61 22.30
N GLU A 135 -5.45 -11.64 21.93
CA GLU A 135 -5.72 -10.65 20.88
C GLU A 135 -4.66 -10.71 19.78
N PRO A 136 -5.03 -10.70 18.51
CA PRO A 136 -4.07 -10.55 17.42
C PRO A 136 -3.53 -9.11 17.38
N THR A 137 -2.27 -8.92 16.96
CA THR A 137 -1.68 -7.59 16.80
C THR A 137 -2.05 -6.91 15.47
N GLY A 138 -2.68 -7.62 14.60
CA GLY A 138 -3.20 -7.10 13.32
C GLY A 138 -3.90 -8.22 12.59
N SER A 139 -5.20 -8.10 12.44
CA SER A 139 -5.99 -9.01 11.62
C SER A 139 -6.92 -8.20 10.72
N PRO A 140 -7.26 -8.69 9.53
CA PRO A 140 -8.19 -8.00 8.66
C PRO A 140 -9.55 -7.80 9.35
N THR A 141 -10.00 -6.55 9.42
CA THR A 141 -11.33 -6.18 9.93
C THR A 141 -12.31 -5.93 8.78
N ALA A 142 -11.80 -5.64 7.59
CA ALA A 142 -12.57 -5.42 6.37
C ALA A 142 -11.78 -5.88 5.14
N PHE A 143 -12.46 -6.09 4.03
CA PHE A 143 -11.82 -6.31 2.73
C PHE A 143 -11.94 -5.02 1.91
N LEU A 144 -10.93 -4.15 2.01
CA LEU A 144 -10.89 -2.84 1.36
C LEU A 144 -10.10 -2.86 0.04
N GLY A 145 -9.20 -3.80 -0.10
CA GLY A 145 -8.41 -3.95 -1.30
C GLY A 145 -7.73 -5.29 -1.41
N ASP A 146 -7.16 -5.54 -2.59
CA ASP A 146 -6.33 -6.69 -2.89
C ASP A 146 -5.25 -6.28 -3.89
N VAL A 147 -4.20 -7.08 -4.02
CA VAL A 147 -3.13 -6.85 -4.99
C VAL A 147 -3.46 -7.57 -6.28
N ALA A 148 -3.64 -6.81 -7.35
CA ALA A 148 -3.74 -7.36 -8.69
C ALA A 148 -2.34 -7.59 -9.28
N ALA A 149 -2.18 -8.58 -10.14
CA ALA A 149 -0.95 -8.81 -10.88
C ALA A 149 -1.05 -8.25 -12.29
N ILE A 150 -0.05 -7.48 -12.71
CA ILE A 150 0.09 -7.00 -14.09
C ILE A 150 1.22 -7.75 -14.76
N ALA A 151 1.01 -8.19 -16.00
CA ALA A 151 2.04 -8.84 -16.78
C ALA A 151 3.17 -7.86 -17.15
N LYS A 152 4.41 -8.24 -16.84
CA LYS A 152 5.61 -7.49 -17.23
C LYS A 152 5.90 -7.59 -18.73
N ARG A 153 5.40 -8.64 -19.36
CA ARG A 153 5.58 -8.98 -20.77
C ARG A 153 4.40 -9.82 -21.28
N ASN A 154 4.40 -10.14 -22.56
CA ASN A 154 3.46 -11.11 -23.10
C ASN A 154 3.71 -12.48 -22.47
N ILE A 155 2.69 -13.07 -21.86
CA ILE A 155 2.72 -14.39 -21.24
C ILE A 155 2.11 -15.38 -22.22
N LYS A 156 2.80 -16.49 -22.46
CA LYS A 156 2.33 -17.55 -23.36
C LYS A 156 1.20 -18.35 -22.70
N VAL A 157 0.39 -19.01 -23.54
CA VAL A 157 -0.63 -19.93 -23.06
C VAL A 157 0.04 -21.07 -22.28
N ASN A 158 -0.48 -21.38 -21.09
CA ASN A 158 0.07 -22.36 -20.15
C ASN A 158 1.45 -22.03 -19.57
N GLU A 159 1.97 -20.83 -19.78
CA GLU A 159 3.17 -20.40 -19.10
C GLU A 159 2.89 -20.22 -17.60
N ARG A 160 3.76 -20.76 -16.76
CA ARG A 160 3.67 -20.64 -15.31
C ARG A 160 4.16 -19.27 -14.86
N LEU A 161 3.40 -18.61 -13.98
CA LEU A 161 3.85 -17.40 -13.31
C LEU A 161 4.93 -17.74 -12.31
N ASP A 162 6.01 -16.96 -12.28
CA ASP A 162 7.19 -17.20 -11.45
C ASP A 162 7.10 -16.55 -10.06
N GLY A 163 5.99 -15.88 -9.77
CA GLY A 163 5.68 -15.36 -8.45
C GLY A 163 6.27 -13.99 -8.15
N GLU A 164 6.34 -13.66 -6.86
CA GLU A 164 6.80 -12.38 -6.34
C GLU A 164 8.24 -12.10 -6.72
N GLY A 165 8.50 -10.90 -7.24
CA GLY A 165 9.85 -10.47 -7.66
C GLY A 165 10.36 -11.18 -8.92
N GLY A 166 9.50 -11.95 -9.61
CA GLY A 166 9.84 -12.68 -10.83
C GLY A 166 9.83 -11.82 -12.08
N TYR A 167 9.90 -12.48 -13.25
CA TYR A 167 9.97 -11.83 -14.57
C TYR A 167 8.63 -11.76 -15.29
N THR A 168 7.59 -12.41 -14.76
CA THR A 168 6.30 -12.51 -15.44
C THR A 168 5.31 -11.44 -15.03
N VAL A 169 5.25 -11.09 -13.74
CA VAL A 169 4.25 -10.19 -13.20
C VAL A 169 4.83 -9.21 -12.19
N TRP A 170 4.17 -8.07 -12.03
CA TRP A 170 4.38 -7.10 -10.94
C TRP A 170 3.02 -6.56 -10.45
N PRO A 171 2.96 -5.83 -9.32
CA PRO A 171 1.75 -5.13 -8.94
C PRO A 171 1.51 -3.89 -9.81
N PRO A 172 0.27 -3.38 -9.88
CA PRO A 172 -0.16 -2.34 -10.82
C PRO A 172 0.60 -1.02 -10.77
N ASP A 173 1.61 -0.82 -9.95
CA ASP A 173 2.11 0.51 -9.66
C ASP A 173 3.62 0.68 -9.61
N SER A 174 4.36 -0.25 -10.15
CA SER A 174 5.80 -0.13 -10.25
C SER A 174 6.22 0.44 -11.61
N LYS A 175 6.50 1.73 -11.71
CA LYS A 175 7.36 2.36 -12.72
C LYS A 175 6.87 2.49 -14.17
N SER A 176 5.68 2.13 -14.56
CA SER A 176 5.19 2.55 -15.88
C SER A 176 4.57 3.95 -15.76
N GLY A 177 5.20 4.94 -16.36
CA GLY A 177 4.76 6.35 -16.36
C GLY A 177 3.49 6.62 -17.19
N GLU A 178 2.66 5.62 -17.38
CA GLU A 178 1.33 5.72 -17.94
C GLU A 178 0.32 5.57 -16.80
N PRO A 179 -0.74 6.41 -16.75
CA PRO A 179 -1.84 6.25 -15.81
C PRO A 179 -2.59 4.96 -16.16
N GLY A 180 -2.07 3.83 -15.67
CA GLY A 180 -2.77 2.57 -15.70
C GLY A 180 -4.06 2.74 -14.90
N THR A 181 -5.18 2.55 -15.53
CA THR A 181 -6.48 2.39 -14.90
C THR A 181 -6.31 1.38 -13.76
N ALA A 182 -6.28 1.88 -12.54
CA ALA A 182 -6.33 1.05 -11.33
C ALA A 182 -7.62 0.26 -11.42
N GLY A 183 -7.52 -0.99 -11.87
CA GLY A 183 -8.60 -1.92 -11.73
C GLY A 183 -8.82 -2.13 -10.24
N LEU A 184 -9.89 -1.56 -9.69
CA LEU A 184 -10.46 -2.07 -8.47
C LEU A 184 -10.57 -3.58 -8.65
N ALA A 185 -9.73 -4.33 -7.96
CA ALA A 185 -9.83 -5.77 -7.94
C ALA A 185 -11.22 -6.10 -7.42
N ASP A 186 -12.08 -6.60 -8.30
CA ASP A 186 -13.39 -7.09 -7.93
C ASP A 186 -13.22 -8.07 -6.77
N ARG A 187 -13.98 -7.87 -5.69
CA ARG A 187 -13.92 -8.57 -4.40
C ARG A 187 -14.00 -10.12 -4.48
N SER A 188 -13.93 -10.69 -5.69
CA SER A 188 -14.17 -12.11 -5.95
C SER A 188 -12.96 -12.92 -6.41
N CYS A 189 -11.80 -12.32 -6.65
CA CYS A 189 -10.62 -13.06 -7.14
C CYS A 189 -9.76 -13.58 -5.98
N LYS A 190 -10.12 -14.74 -5.44
CA LYS A 190 -9.20 -15.53 -4.61
C LYS A 190 -8.05 -16.04 -5.47
N TRP A 191 -6.83 -15.76 -5.06
CA TRP A 191 -5.63 -16.42 -5.59
C TRP A 191 -5.79 -17.94 -5.43
N ARG A 192 -6.22 -18.60 -6.46
CA ARG A 192 -6.06 -20.05 -6.60
C ARG A 192 -4.98 -20.30 -7.62
N ASN A 193 -4.03 -21.12 -7.24
CA ASN A 193 -2.96 -21.67 -8.07
C ASN A 193 -3.58 -22.56 -9.17
N ARG A 194 -4.35 -21.97 -10.09
CA ARG A 194 -4.88 -22.61 -11.28
C ARG A 194 -4.19 -22.02 -12.50
N GLN A 195 -3.65 -22.89 -13.33
CA GLN A 195 -3.23 -22.59 -14.68
C GLN A 195 -4.40 -21.94 -15.45
N GLN A 196 -4.48 -20.62 -15.41
CA GLN A 196 -5.41 -19.87 -16.26
C GLN A 196 -4.63 -19.16 -17.34
N SER A 197 -5.00 -19.39 -18.58
CA SER A 197 -4.48 -18.71 -19.74
C SER A 197 -4.96 -17.26 -19.76
N TYR A 198 -4.05 -16.33 -19.60
CA TYR A 198 -4.33 -14.89 -19.77
C TYR A 198 -4.02 -14.49 -21.21
N ARG A 199 -5.03 -14.00 -21.90
CA ARG A 199 -4.88 -13.40 -23.22
C ARG A 199 -4.85 -11.87 -23.05
N THR A 200 -3.66 -11.28 -23.07
CA THR A 200 -3.52 -9.81 -23.10
C THR A 200 -3.87 -9.29 -24.50
N ARG A 201 -4.86 -8.42 -24.58
CA ARG A 201 -5.03 -7.56 -25.76
C ARG A 201 -4.06 -6.38 -25.63
N ARG A 202 -3.62 -5.86 -26.76
CA ARG A 202 -2.72 -4.72 -26.96
C ARG A 202 -3.18 -3.39 -26.30
N THR A 203 -4.33 -3.38 -25.66
CA THR A 203 -4.94 -2.22 -24.99
C THR A 203 -5.21 -2.56 -23.54
N GLY A 204 -4.23 -2.78 -22.72
CA GLY A 204 -4.19 -2.74 -21.25
C GLY A 204 -5.45 -2.91 -20.37
N THR A 205 -6.58 -3.33 -20.91
CA THR A 205 -7.83 -3.52 -20.18
C THR A 205 -8.00 -4.99 -19.81
N LEU A 206 -7.84 -5.31 -18.55
CA LEU A 206 -8.24 -6.61 -17.98
C LEU A 206 -9.74 -6.81 -18.21
N ARG A 207 -10.10 -7.82 -18.98
CA ARG A 207 -11.50 -8.26 -19.07
C ARG A 207 -11.92 -8.86 -17.74
N ARG A 208 -13.14 -8.51 -17.30
CA ARG A 208 -13.81 -9.09 -16.13
C ARG A 208 -13.75 -10.61 -16.17
N CYS A 209 -13.45 -11.23 -15.05
CA CYS A 209 -13.67 -12.66 -14.85
C CYS A 209 -15.16 -12.98 -15.09
N PRO A 210 -15.48 -14.08 -15.78
CA PRO A 210 -16.86 -14.47 -15.95
C PRO A 210 -17.54 -14.75 -14.59
N ALA A 211 -18.82 -14.40 -14.50
CA ALA A 211 -19.65 -14.37 -13.30
C ALA A 211 -19.90 -15.75 -12.60
N THR A 212 -19.16 -16.79 -12.96
CA THR A 212 -19.35 -18.16 -12.43
C THR A 212 -18.59 -18.44 -11.10
N CYS A 213 -17.90 -17.45 -10.55
CA CYS A 213 -17.24 -17.61 -9.24
C CYS A 213 -18.12 -17.08 -8.09
N ARG A 214 -19.39 -17.51 -8.03
CA ARG A 214 -20.22 -17.32 -6.83
C ARG A 214 -19.82 -18.35 -5.78
N SER A 215 -19.24 -17.88 -4.69
CA SER A 215 -18.99 -18.68 -3.51
C SER A 215 -20.33 -19.09 -2.89
N ARG A 216 -20.58 -20.38 -2.79
CA ARG A 216 -21.59 -20.94 -1.88
C ARG A 216 -21.07 -20.76 -0.45
N HIS A 217 -21.46 -19.72 0.23
CA HIS A 217 -21.56 -19.74 1.69
C HIS A 217 -22.94 -20.26 2.04
N ARG A 218 -23.04 -21.53 2.40
CA ARG A 218 -24.13 -22.04 3.21
C ARG A 218 -23.81 -21.70 4.66
N GLN A 219 -24.71 -20.94 5.23
CA GLN A 219 -24.91 -20.85 6.67
C GLN A 219 -25.22 -22.27 7.17
N THR A 220 -24.54 -22.69 8.21
CA THR A 220 -25.04 -23.73 9.11
C THR A 220 -25.24 -23.05 10.45
N ALA A 221 -26.44 -23.30 10.94
CA ALA A 221 -27.00 -22.87 12.21
C ALA A 221 -26.12 -23.24 13.42
#